data_bdef8362fa6d7def1cc2288b4a65a135
#
_entry.id   bdef8362fa6d7def1cc2288b4a65a135
#
_cell.length_a   1.000
_cell.length_b   1.000
_cell.length_c   1.000
_cell.angle_alpha   90.00
_cell.angle_beta   90.00
_cell.angle_gamma   90.00
#
_symmetry.space_group_name_H-M   'P 1'
#
loop_
_entity.id
_entity.type
_entity.pdbx_description
1 polymer ?
#
loop_
_entity_poly.entity_id
_entity_poly.type
_entity_poly.pdbx_seq_one_letter_code
_entity_poly.pdbx_strand_id
1 'polypeptide(L)'
;MSLNDLANLGQIIGAIAVVISLIYVALQIRQNTNAVRSATAQTVHEHFANWYRLVAADGELARIVANGLRDYGSLSEQERVRFVAAFMSFLSYSQNAFLKWREGLLASPLWLGWELVIMNLVCAPGGKAFWKDRAYMFGDEFRRYIEDEVMKKQPHPDAKPMGVFPIGQSVS
;
A
#
# COMPACT_ATOMS: atom_id res chain seq x y z
N MET A 1 -9.09 19.83 -62.80
CA MET A 1 -8.65 20.02 -61.39
C MET A 1 -7.40 20.86 -61.40
N SER A 2 -7.43 22.03 -60.77
CA SER A 2 -6.27 22.91 -60.74
C SER A 2 -5.24 22.40 -59.74
N LEU A 3 -3.97 22.80 -59.88
CA LEU A 3 -2.90 22.46 -58.92
C LEU A 3 -3.28 22.93 -57.48
N ASN A 4 -4.00 24.04 -57.36
CA ASN A 4 -4.49 24.57 -56.12
C ASN A 4 -5.58 23.66 -55.46
N ASP A 5 -6.44 23.04 -56.29
CA ASP A 5 -7.45 22.10 -55.79
C ASP A 5 -6.82 20.85 -55.20
N LEU A 6 -5.77 20.34 -55.85
CA LEU A 6 -5.00 19.21 -55.38
C LEU A 6 -4.23 19.53 -54.08
N ALA A 7 -3.64 20.72 -53.99
CA ALA A 7 -2.95 21.17 -52.77
C ALA A 7 -3.91 21.30 -51.60
N ASN A 8 -5.08 21.92 -51.77
CA ASN A 8 -6.11 22.04 -50.76
C ASN A 8 -6.65 20.67 -50.32
N LEU A 9 -6.88 19.75 -51.24
CA LEU A 9 -7.31 18.40 -50.91
C LEU A 9 -6.23 17.64 -50.08
N GLY A 10 -4.97 17.75 -50.48
CA GLY A 10 -3.85 17.18 -49.73
C GLY A 10 -3.72 17.75 -48.32
N GLN A 11 -3.96 19.04 -48.14
CA GLN A 11 -3.94 19.70 -46.83
C GLN A 11 -5.09 19.21 -45.93
N ILE A 12 -6.31 19.04 -46.47
CA ILE A 12 -7.44 18.51 -45.69
C ILE A 12 -7.18 17.06 -45.28
N ILE A 13 -6.72 16.21 -46.19
CA ILE A 13 -6.39 14.81 -45.90
C ILE A 13 -5.30 14.75 -44.83
N GLY A 14 -4.26 15.56 -44.94
CA GLY A 14 -3.18 15.65 -43.96
C GLY A 14 -3.68 16.08 -42.57
N ALA A 15 -4.56 17.07 -42.53
CA ALA A 15 -5.14 17.51 -41.25
C ALA A 15 -6.00 16.41 -40.59
N ILE A 16 -6.81 15.69 -41.37
CA ILE A 16 -7.60 14.57 -40.87
C ILE A 16 -6.68 13.46 -40.34
N ALA A 17 -5.63 13.10 -41.08
CA ALA A 17 -4.67 12.08 -40.67
C ALA A 17 -3.97 12.42 -39.34
N VAL A 18 -3.60 13.70 -39.15
CA VAL A 18 -3.04 14.17 -37.85
C VAL A 18 -4.05 14.01 -36.72
N VAL A 19 -5.29 14.40 -36.91
CA VAL A 19 -6.34 14.25 -35.88
C VAL A 19 -6.55 12.79 -35.51
N ILE A 20 -6.64 11.89 -36.49
CA ILE A 20 -6.76 10.44 -36.25
C ILE A 20 -5.56 9.93 -35.47
N SER A 21 -4.35 10.33 -35.82
CA SER A 21 -3.12 9.93 -35.13
C SER A 21 -3.11 10.40 -33.67
N LEU A 22 -3.56 11.63 -33.40
CA LEU A 22 -3.67 12.17 -32.04
C LEU A 22 -4.68 11.38 -31.19
N ILE A 23 -5.85 11.05 -31.76
CA ILE A 23 -6.85 10.21 -31.09
C ILE A 23 -6.27 8.83 -30.77
N TYR A 24 -5.58 8.22 -31.72
CA TYR A 24 -4.94 6.92 -31.52
C TYR A 24 -3.92 6.96 -30.38
N VAL A 25 -3.03 7.96 -30.37
CA VAL A 25 -2.05 8.15 -29.29
C VAL A 25 -2.72 8.38 -27.95
N ALA A 26 -3.79 9.18 -27.90
CA ALA A 26 -4.54 9.41 -26.66
C ALA A 26 -5.15 8.11 -26.10
N LEU A 27 -5.73 7.26 -26.96
CA LEU A 27 -6.26 5.94 -26.58
C LEU A 27 -5.15 5.02 -26.08
N GLN A 28 -3.99 5.02 -26.73
CA GLN A 28 -2.83 4.22 -26.35
C GLN A 28 -2.28 4.62 -24.98
N ILE A 29 -2.17 5.93 -24.70
CA ILE A 29 -1.76 6.46 -23.40
C ILE A 29 -2.75 6.01 -22.32
N ARG A 30 -4.06 6.10 -22.57
CA ARG A 30 -5.09 5.67 -21.63
C ARG A 30 -5.00 4.18 -21.32
N GLN A 31 -4.83 3.34 -22.34
CA GLN A 31 -4.68 1.89 -22.18
C GLN A 31 -3.42 1.55 -21.37
N ASN A 32 -2.29 2.20 -21.68
CA ASN A 32 -1.04 2.01 -20.95
C ASN A 32 -1.17 2.41 -19.47
N THR A 33 -1.79 3.55 -19.20
CA THR A 33 -2.05 4.00 -17.82
C THR A 33 -2.90 2.99 -17.04
N ASN A 34 -3.95 2.44 -17.66
CA ASN A 34 -4.78 1.42 -17.02
C ASN A 34 -4.00 0.12 -16.75
N ALA A 35 -3.15 -0.31 -17.69
CA ALA A 35 -2.29 -1.47 -17.51
C ALA A 35 -1.30 -1.27 -16.34
N VAL A 36 -0.67 -0.10 -16.25
CA VAL A 36 0.23 0.26 -15.15
C VAL A 36 -0.51 0.24 -13.80
N ARG A 37 -1.72 0.81 -13.72
CA ARG A 37 -2.54 0.77 -12.49
C ARG A 37 -2.89 -0.65 -12.07
N SER A 38 -3.29 -1.50 -13.01
CA SER A 38 -3.60 -2.90 -12.73
C SER A 38 -2.38 -3.67 -12.23
N ALA A 39 -1.23 -3.52 -12.88
CA ALA A 39 0.02 -4.13 -12.45
C ALA A 39 0.47 -3.64 -11.07
N THR A 40 0.32 -2.34 -10.79
CA THR A 40 0.62 -1.75 -9.47
C THR A 40 -0.27 -2.36 -8.39
N ALA A 41 -1.57 -2.46 -8.62
CA ALA A 41 -2.51 -3.05 -7.66
C ALA A 41 -2.16 -4.51 -7.35
N GLN A 42 -1.80 -5.29 -8.37
CA GLN A 42 -1.36 -6.67 -8.22
C GLN A 42 -0.06 -6.76 -7.41
N THR A 43 0.95 -5.95 -7.72
CA THR A 43 2.23 -5.92 -6.99
C THR A 43 2.03 -5.59 -5.52
N VAL A 44 1.22 -4.58 -5.21
CA VAL A 44 0.89 -4.21 -3.82
C VAL A 44 0.21 -5.38 -3.10
N HIS A 45 -0.78 -6.01 -3.73
CA HIS A 45 -1.46 -7.19 -3.17
C HIS A 45 -0.48 -8.34 -2.88
N GLU A 46 0.42 -8.64 -3.82
CA GLU A 46 1.44 -9.70 -3.68
C GLU A 46 2.39 -9.43 -2.52
N HIS A 47 2.84 -8.20 -2.30
CA HIS A 47 3.70 -7.84 -1.18
C HIS A 47 3.04 -8.12 0.16
N PHE A 48 1.79 -7.71 0.34
CA PHE A 48 1.03 -8.00 1.56
C PHE A 48 0.73 -9.48 1.73
N ALA A 49 0.35 -10.16 0.64
CA ALA A 49 0.12 -11.61 0.67
C ALA A 49 1.40 -12.38 1.03
N ASN A 50 2.55 -11.94 0.56
CA ASN A 50 3.86 -12.52 0.92
C ASN A 50 4.17 -12.33 2.40
N TRP A 51 3.89 -11.16 2.95
CA TRP A 51 4.08 -10.92 4.38
C TRP A 51 3.19 -11.83 5.24
N TYR A 52 1.90 -11.95 4.89
CA TYR A 52 1.00 -12.88 5.57
C TYR A 52 1.46 -14.33 5.47
N ARG A 53 1.91 -14.75 4.29
CA ARG A 53 2.45 -16.12 4.10
C ARG A 53 3.70 -16.35 4.95
N LEU A 54 4.60 -15.38 5.02
CA LEU A 54 5.80 -15.48 5.87
C LEU A 54 5.42 -15.71 7.34
N VAL A 55 4.49 -14.93 7.87
CA VAL A 55 4.04 -15.04 9.26
C VAL A 55 3.27 -16.34 9.48
N ALA A 56 2.40 -16.74 8.54
CA ALA A 56 1.58 -17.93 8.66
C ALA A 56 2.39 -19.24 8.52
N ALA A 57 3.48 -19.23 7.76
CA ALA A 57 4.32 -20.41 7.54
C ALA A 57 5.24 -20.75 8.73
N ASP A 58 5.53 -19.78 9.60
CA ASP A 58 6.42 -19.94 10.76
C ASP A 58 5.63 -19.61 12.05
N GLY A 59 5.20 -20.68 12.76
CA GLY A 59 4.42 -20.56 13.99
C GLY A 59 5.18 -19.80 15.10
N GLU A 60 6.52 -19.89 15.14
CA GLU A 60 7.31 -19.13 16.08
C GLU A 60 7.33 -17.65 15.72
N LEU A 61 7.49 -17.30 14.44
CA LEU A 61 7.40 -15.92 13.99
C LEU A 61 6.01 -15.34 14.25
N ALA A 62 4.94 -16.12 14.02
CA ALA A 62 3.58 -15.69 14.32
C ALA A 62 3.41 -15.38 15.81
N ARG A 63 3.94 -16.22 16.71
CA ARG A 63 3.97 -15.99 18.16
C ARG A 63 4.74 -14.72 18.52
N ILE A 64 5.92 -14.53 17.92
CA ILE A 64 6.76 -13.34 18.15
C ILE A 64 6.05 -12.09 17.69
N VAL A 65 5.42 -12.10 16.52
CA VAL A 65 4.64 -10.94 16.00
C VAL A 65 3.47 -10.64 16.93
N ALA A 66 2.69 -11.65 17.35
CA ALA A 66 1.57 -11.45 18.25
C ALA A 66 2.00 -10.90 19.62
N ASN A 67 3.05 -11.44 20.22
CA ASN A 67 3.60 -10.96 21.49
C ASN A 67 4.20 -9.56 21.36
N GLY A 68 4.98 -9.32 20.29
CA GLY A 68 5.59 -8.02 20.03
C GLY A 68 4.57 -6.91 19.81
N LEU A 69 3.45 -7.19 19.14
CA LEU A 69 2.33 -6.23 19.00
C LEU A 69 1.64 -5.94 20.33
N ARG A 70 1.61 -6.92 21.25
CA ARG A 70 1.03 -6.74 22.60
C ARG A 70 1.98 -5.98 23.50
N ASP A 71 3.23 -6.38 23.55
CA ASP A 71 4.27 -5.77 24.37
C ASP A 71 5.65 -5.94 23.72
N TYR A 72 6.10 -4.91 23.00
CA TYR A 72 7.41 -4.88 22.35
C TYR A 72 8.58 -4.99 23.33
N GLY A 73 8.40 -4.48 24.56
CA GLY A 73 9.42 -4.49 25.60
C GLY A 73 9.68 -5.87 26.19
N SER A 74 8.69 -6.77 26.14
CA SER A 74 8.79 -8.13 26.70
C SER A 74 9.57 -9.10 25.82
N LEU A 75 9.86 -8.75 24.57
CA LEU A 75 10.60 -9.61 23.65
C LEU A 75 12.06 -9.75 24.06
N SER A 76 12.58 -10.99 24.04
CA SER A 76 14.02 -11.22 24.13
C SER A 76 14.76 -10.55 22.96
N GLU A 77 16.07 -10.41 23.08
CA GLU A 77 16.89 -9.79 22.03
C GLU A 77 16.73 -10.48 20.67
N GLN A 78 16.76 -11.82 20.66
CA GLN A 78 16.58 -12.60 19.43
C GLN A 78 15.17 -12.44 18.85
N GLU A 79 14.12 -12.50 19.68
CA GLU A 79 12.74 -12.31 19.23
C GLU A 79 12.52 -10.89 18.71
N ARG A 80 13.16 -9.90 19.35
CA ARG A 80 13.08 -8.50 18.92
C ARG A 80 13.67 -8.30 17.53
N VAL A 81 14.81 -8.94 17.21
CA VAL A 81 15.40 -8.89 15.87
C VAL A 81 14.41 -9.45 14.83
N ARG A 82 13.78 -10.60 15.11
CA ARG A 82 12.81 -11.21 14.21
C ARG A 82 11.55 -10.36 14.06
N PHE A 83 11.02 -9.81 15.15
CA PHE A 83 9.89 -8.90 15.13
C PHE A 83 10.20 -7.66 14.31
N VAL A 84 11.35 -7.01 14.56
CA VAL A 84 11.78 -5.81 13.84
C VAL A 84 11.89 -6.10 12.34
N ALA A 85 12.51 -7.21 11.94
CA ALA A 85 12.63 -7.58 10.53
C ALA A 85 11.26 -7.75 9.84
N ALA A 86 10.35 -8.49 10.49
CA ALA A 86 9.01 -8.71 9.97
C ALA A 86 8.19 -7.40 9.92
N PHE A 87 8.24 -6.58 10.96
CA PHE A 87 7.46 -5.36 11.04
C PHE A 87 8.01 -4.25 10.13
N MET A 88 9.35 -4.14 10.01
CA MET A 88 9.98 -3.25 9.03
C MET A 88 9.62 -3.61 7.60
N SER A 89 9.61 -4.91 7.24
CA SER A 89 9.22 -5.33 5.89
C SER A 89 7.77 -4.95 5.60
N PHE A 90 6.85 -5.18 6.55
CA PHE A 90 5.45 -4.78 6.43
C PHE A 90 5.30 -3.27 6.21
N LEU A 91 5.94 -2.46 7.04
CA LEU A 91 5.84 -0.99 6.93
C LEU A 91 6.54 -0.44 5.69
N SER A 92 7.62 -1.09 5.21
CA SER A 92 8.26 -0.72 3.95
C SER A 92 7.33 -0.98 2.75
N TYR A 93 6.60 -2.11 2.74
CA TYR A 93 5.56 -2.36 1.73
C TYR A 93 4.41 -1.37 1.85
N SER A 94 4.02 -1.01 3.07
CA SER A 94 2.98 -0.01 3.34
C SER A 94 3.37 1.38 2.83
N GLN A 95 4.62 1.80 3.05
CA GLN A 95 5.14 3.05 2.49
C GLN A 95 5.14 3.05 0.97
N ASN A 96 5.55 1.94 0.33
CA ASN A 96 5.51 1.84 -1.12
C ASN A 96 4.07 1.94 -1.65
N ALA A 97 3.12 1.22 -1.04
CA ALA A 97 1.71 1.30 -1.41
C ALA A 97 1.12 2.71 -1.23
N PHE A 98 1.48 3.39 -0.13
CA PHE A 98 1.12 4.78 0.13
C PHE A 98 1.59 5.71 -0.99
N LEU A 99 2.87 5.62 -1.39
CA LEU A 99 3.41 6.44 -2.47
C LEU A 99 2.68 6.17 -3.79
N LYS A 100 2.40 4.90 -4.12
CA LYS A 100 1.63 4.54 -5.32
C LYS A 100 0.20 5.07 -5.29
N TRP A 101 -0.43 5.11 -4.13
CA TRP A 101 -1.73 5.75 -3.96
C TRP A 101 -1.63 7.27 -4.17
N ARG A 102 -0.64 7.93 -3.59
CA ARG A 102 -0.39 9.38 -3.76
C ARG A 102 -0.13 9.76 -5.22
N GLU A 103 0.57 8.92 -5.96
CA GLU A 103 0.83 9.06 -7.41
C GLU A 103 -0.43 8.78 -8.26
N GLY A 104 -1.55 8.35 -7.69
CA GLY A 104 -2.77 7.98 -8.41
C GLY A 104 -2.67 6.66 -9.18
N LEU A 105 -1.65 5.86 -8.90
CA LEU A 105 -1.42 4.54 -9.51
C LEU A 105 -2.14 3.41 -8.75
N LEU A 106 -2.49 3.62 -7.49
CA LEU A 106 -3.30 2.71 -6.68
C LEU A 106 -4.66 3.35 -6.39
N ALA A 107 -5.74 2.61 -6.64
CA ALA A 107 -7.10 3.10 -6.42
C ALA A 107 -7.38 3.31 -4.92
N SER A 108 -8.06 4.40 -4.57
CA SER A 108 -8.38 4.75 -3.18
C SER A 108 -9.12 3.66 -2.40
N PRO A 109 -10.09 2.91 -2.95
CA PRO A 109 -10.73 1.82 -2.22
C PRO A 109 -9.76 0.71 -1.80
N LEU A 110 -8.76 0.41 -2.63
CA LEU A 110 -7.72 -0.58 -2.30
C LEU A 110 -6.80 -0.05 -1.20
N TRP A 111 -6.39 1.22 -1.30
CA TRP A 111 -5.57 1.86 -0.28
C TRP A 111 -6.28 1.88 1.07
N LEU A 112 -7.55 2.29 1.14
CA LEU A 112 -8.32 2.35 2.38
C LEU A 112 -8.40 0.99 3.08
N GLY A 113 -8.53 -0.11 2.33
CA GLY A 113 -8.47 -1.47 2.90
C GLY A 113 -7.13 -1.75 3.58
N TRP A 114 -6.02 -1.41 2.93
CA TRP A 114 -4.68 -1.57 3.50
C TRP A 114 -4.39 -0.62 4.65
N GLU A 115 -4.89 0.61 4.58
CA GLU A 115 -4.79 1.59 5.68
C GLU A 115 -5.39 1.05 6.98
N LEU A 116 -6.52 0.36 6.92
CA LEU A 116 -7.13 -0.27 8.10
C LEU A 116 -6.21 -1.35 8.71
N VAL A 117 -5.54 -2.14 7.87
CA VAL A 117 -4.56 -3.13 8.35
C VAL A 117 -3.36 -2.44 9.00
N ILE A 118 -2.82 -1.41 8.36
CA ILE A 118 -1.71 -0.60 8.88
C ILE A 118 -2.10 0.00 10.23
N MET A 119 -3.28 0.60 10.31
CA MET A 119 -3.81 1.20 11.54
C MET A 119 -3.88 0.17 12.68
N ASN A 120 -4.42 -1.02 12.43
CA ASN A 120 -4.53 -2.06 13.44
C ASN A 120 -3.17 -2.51 13.99
N LEU A 121 -2.14 -2.54 13.15
CA LEU A 121 -0.81 -2.97 13.55
C LEU A 121 -0.01 -1.82 14.23
N VAL A 122 -0.05 -0.62 13.66
CA VAL A 122 0.72 0.52 14.18
C VAL A 122 0.09 1.08 15.47
N CYS A 123 -1.23 1.04 15.60
CA CYS A 123 -1.93 1.49 16.82
C CYS A 123 -1.92 0.47 17.95
N ALA A 124 -1.51 -0.78 17.72
CA ALA A 124 -1.26 -1.74 18.81
C ALA A 124 -0.18 -1.22 19.77
N PRO A 125 -0.21 -1.59 21.07
CA PRO A 125 0.76 -1.10 22.05
C PRO A 125 2.22 -1.28 21.60
N GLY A 126 2.57 -2.47 21.14
CA GLY A 126 3.92 -2.75 20.63
C GLY A 126 4.20 -2.09 19.27
N GLY A 127 3.19 -1.90 18.42
CA GLY A 127 3.31 -1.15 17.19
C GLY A 127 3.66 0.32 17.44
N LYS A 128 3.01 0.96 18.42
CA LYS A 128 3.33 2.32 18.85
C LYS A 128 4.74 2.42 19.42
N ALA A 129 5.16 1.46 20.25
CA ALA A 129 6.51 1.41 20.78
C ALA A 129 7.55 1.27 19.67
N PHE A 130 7.32 0.34 18.74
CA PHE A 130 8.17 0.19 17.55
C PHE A 130 8.26 1.48 16.73
N TRP A 131 7.11 2.11 16.46
CA TRP A 131 7.06 3.35 15.67
C TRP A 131 7.86 4.47 16.33
N LYS A 132 7.71 4.64 17.63
CA LYS A 132 8.49 5.63 18.40
C LYS A 132 10.01 5.45 18.22
N ASP A 133 10.47 4.19 18.19
CA ASP A 133 11.89 3.87 18.07
C ASP A 133 12.42 3.96 16.62
N ARG A 134 11.57 3.76 15.62
CA ARG A 134 11.99 3.48 14.23
C ARG A 134 11.36 4.39 13.17
N ALA A 135 10.47 5.31 13.53
CA ALA A 135 9.79 6.20 12.57
C ALA A 135 10.76 6.97 11.67
N TYR A 136 11.95 7.31 12.17
CA TYR A 136 13.00 8.02 11.43
C TYR A 136 13.52 7.27 10.19
N MET A 137 13.28 5.96 10.12
CA MET A 137 13.70 5.11 8.98
C MET A 137 12.75 5.23 7.78
N PHE A 138 11.61 5.88 7.94
CA PHE A 138 10.61 6.05 6.88
C PHE A 138 10.64 7.47 6.31
N GLY A 139 10.21 7.62 5.07
CA GLY A 139 10.14 8.92 4.41
C GLY A 139 9.18 9.88 5.10
N ASP A 140 9.52 11.18 5.10
CA ASP A 140 8.81 12.22 5.85
C ASP A 140 7.32 12.29 5.53
N GLU A 141 6.93 12.08 4.28
CA GLU A 141 5.53 12.12 3.85
C GLU A 141 4.73 10.95 4.46
N PHE A 142 5.28 9.74 4.40
CA PHE A 142 4.65 8.56 5.00
C PHE A 142 4.60 8.65 6.51
N ARG A 143 5.68 9.14 7.15
CA ARG A 143 5.74 9.33 8.60
C ARG A 143 4.65 10.29 9.07
N ARG A 144 4.53 11.47 8.46
CA ARG A 144 3.45 12.43 8.77
C ARG A 144 2.06 11.83 8.56
N TYR A 145 1.87 11.08 7.49
CA TYR A 145 0.60 10.41 7.24
C TYR A 145 0.24 9.42 8.34
N ILE A 146 1.18 8.60 8.79
CA ILE A 146 0.96 7.66 9.89
C ILE A 146 0.64 8.41 11.19
N GLU A 147 1.40 9.44 11.53
CA GLU A 147 1.27 10.18 12.80
C GLU A 147 0.03 11.08 12.83
N ASP A 148 -0.26 11.75 11.73
CA ASP A 148 -1.32 12.77 11.68
C ASP A 148 -2.68 12.22 11.26
N GLU A 149 -2.70 11.20 10.40
CA GLU A 149 -3.94 10.65 9.85
C GLU A 149 -4.27 9.29 10.44
N VAL A 150 -3.33 8.33 10.39
CA VAL A 150 -3.62 6.94 10.78
C VAL A 150 -3.75 6.79 12.29
N MET A 151 -2.77 7.30 13.06
CA MET A 151 -2.75 7.13 14.52
C MET A 151 -3.78 7.97 15.26
N LYS A 152 -4.34 9.01 14.62
CA LYS A 152 -5.41 9.85 15.19
C LYS A 152 -6.81 9.33 14.89
N LYS A 153 -6.96 8.42 13.92
CA LYS A 153 -8.24 7.77 13.63
C LYS A 153 -8.64 6.87 14.80
N GLN A 154 -9.93 6.91 15.15
CA GLN A 154 -10.45 5.91 16.07
C GLN A 154 -10.55 4.57 15.34
N PRO A 155 -10.14 3.46 15.98
CA PRO A 155 -10.37 2.13 15.42
C PRO A 155 -11.84 1.94 15.07
N HIS A 156 -12.14 1.22 14.00
CA HIS A 156 -13.51 0.86 13.66
C HIS A 156 -14.16 0.19 14.88
N PRO A 157 -15.44 0.48 15.23
CA PRO A 157 -16.10 -0.08 16.42
C PRO A 157 -16.00 -1.61 16.50
N ASP A 158 -16.03 -2.28 15.36
CA ASP A 158 -15.91 -3.73 15.25
C ASP A 158 -14.47 -4.21 15.00
N ALA A 159 -13.47 -3.32 15.01
CA ALA A 159 -12.08 -3.69 14.80
C ALA A 159 -11.59 -4.59 15.93
N LYS A 160 -11.41 -5.86 15.63
CA LYS A 160 -10.73 -6.79 16.55
C LYS A 160 -9.21 -6.70 16.26
N PRO A 161 -8.37 -6.61 17.29
CA PRO A 161 -6.93 -6.66 17.11
C PRO A 161 -6.54 -7.90 16.33
N MET A 162 -5.77 -7.74 15.24
CA MET A 162 -5.35 -8.86 14.41
C MET A 162 -4.51 -9.83 15.25
N GLY A 163 -5.01 -11.05 15.48
CA GLY A 163 -4.30 -12.13 16.20
C GLY A 163 -4.15 -11.96 17.71
N VAL A 164 -4.70 -10.91 18.32
CA VAL A 164 -4.72 -10.75 19.78
C VAL A 164 -6.11 -11.03 20.29
N PHE A 165 -6.55 -12.27 20.20
CA PHE A 165 -7.67 -12.70 21.04
C PHE A 165 -7.18 -12.74 22.49
N PRO A 166 -7.91 -12.14 23.46
CA PRO A 166 -7.61 -12.36 24.85
C PRO A 166 -7.74 -13.88 25.10
N ILE A 167 -6.60 -14.53 25.35
CA ILE A 167 -6.59 -15.91 25.83
C ILE A 167 -7.22 -15.83 27.20
N GLY A 168 -8.50 -16.24 27.32
CA GLY A 168 -9.12 -16.34 28.63
C GLY A 168 -10.54 -15.79 28.79
N GLN A 169 -11.29 -15.49 27.73
CA GLN A 169 -12.74 -15.39 27.85
C GLN A 169 -13.35 -16.66 27.21
N SER A 170 -13.49 -17.72 28.03
CA SER A 170 -14.41 -18.80 27.76
C SER A 170 -15.80 -18.19 27.55
N VAL A 171 -16.36 -18.38 26.37
CA VAL A 171 -17.77 -18.13 26.11
C VAL A 171 -18.55 -19.08 27.00
N SER A 172 -19.15 -18.54 28.05
CA SER A 172 -20.20 -19.18 28.84
C SER A 172 -21.54 -19.04 28.13
#